data_72911bf516e717e58b1b13627cd07a67
#
_entry.id   72911bf516e717e58b1b13627cd07a67
#
_cell.length_a   1.000
_cell.length_b   1.000
_cell.length_c   1.000
_cell.angle_alpha   90.00
_cell.angle_beta   90.00
_cell.angle_gamma   90.00
#
_symmetry.space_group_name_H-M   'P 1'
#
loop_
_entity.id
_entity.type
_entity.pdbx_description
1 polymer ?
#
loop_
_entity_poly.entity_id
_entity_poly.type
_entity_poly.pdbx_seq_one_letter_code
_entity_poly.pdbx_strand_id
1 'polypeptide(L)'
;MKGTHDSGRVIVCVDKESLDVGKARNEMQLSLNRDFYAITREWPYKNVPHRIIAEKFIQQSDGGLTDYKFFCFNGHVDCVMVCLDRHIGDTKFFFLTKTGIS
;
A
#
# COMPACT_ATOMS: atom_id res chain seq x y z
N MET A 1 -2.23 -3.21 9.53
CA MET A 1 -0.85 -3.20 10.08
C MET A 1 0.15 -3.43 8.96
N LYS A 2 1.23 -2.73 9.01
CA LYS A 2 2.30 -2.85 8.00
C LYS A 2 3.63 -2.38 8.58
N GLY A 3 4.73 -2.79 7.94
CA GLY A 3 6.05 -2.25 8.23
C GLY A 3 6.24 -0.87 7.62
N THR A 4 6.95 0.01 8.31
CA THR A 4 7.27 1.36 7.80
C THR A 4 8.31 1.34 6.69
N HIS A 5 9.17 0.33 6.66
CA HIS A 5 10.33 0.15 5.79
C HIS A 5 10.09 -0.89 4.69
N ASP A 6 8.91 -1.46 4.63
CA ASP A 6 8.56 -2.59 3.77
C ASP A 6 7.37 -2.24 2.87
N SER A 7 7.12 -3.07 1.89
CA SER A 7 5.97 -2.94 1.00
C SER A 7 5.44 -4.33 0.63
N GLY A 8 4.15 -4.41 0.45
CA GLY A 8 3.48 -5.65 0.05
C GLY A 8 3.03 -6.55 1.20
N ARG A 9 3.62 -6.45 2.39
CA ARG A 9 3.17 -7.18 3.58
C ARG A 9 2.24 -6.32 4.41
N VAL A 10 0.95 -6.46 4.17
CA VAL A 10 -0.09 -5.69 4.86
C VAL A 10 -1.11 -6.65 5.44
N ILE A 11 -1.47 -6.43 6.70
CA ILE A 11 -2.57 -7.15 7.34
C ILE A 11 -3.74 -6.20 7.50
N VAL A 12 -4.83 -6.54 6.85
CA VAL A 12 -6.10 -5.83 6.99
C VAL A 12 -6.95 -6.54 8.04
N CYS A 13 -7.34 -5.80 9.06
CA CYS A 13 -8.21 -6.30 10.14
C CYS A 13 -9.50 -5.49 10.13
N VAL A 14 -10.56 -6.10 9.65
CA VAL A 14 -11.90 -5.49 9.65
C VAL A 14 -12.58 -5.70 11.01
N ASP A 15 -12.37 -6.86 11.61
CA ASP A 15 -12.91 -7.24 12.89
C ASP A 15 -11.82 -7.85 13.77
N LYS A 16 -11.59 -7.25 14.93
CA LYS A 16 -10.55 -7.69 15.87
C LYS A 16 -10.77 -9.12 16.35
N GLU A 17 -12.01 -9.54 16.50
CA GLU A 17 -12.35 -10.87 17.01
C GLU A 17 -12.03 -11.97 16.00
N SER A 18 -12.06 -11.65 14.72
CA SER A 18 -11.71 -12.61 13.65
C SER A 18 -10.23 -12.59 13.29
N LEU A 19 -9.42 -11.73 13.90
CA LEU A 19 -7.99 -11.64 13.63
C LEU A 19 -7.23 -12.81 14.24
N ASP A 20 -6.51 -13.55 13.40
CA ASP A 20 -5.54 -14.54 13.86
C ASP A 20 -4.27 -13.82 14.33
N VAL A 21 -4.15 -13.60 15.64
CA VAL A 21 -3.05 -12.86 16.26
C VAL A 21 -1.71 -13.55 16.03
N GLY A 22 -1.67 -14.88 16.11
CA GLY A 22 -0.45 -15.65 15.88
C GLY A 22 0.09 -15.49 14.47
N LYS A 23 -0.80 -15.61 13.48
CA LYS A 23 -0.45 -15.41 12.07
C LYS A 23 -0.03 -13.97 11.80
N ALA A 24 -0.76 -13.00 12.34
CA ALA A 24 -0.44 -11.59 12.19
C ALA A 24 0.94 -11.26 12.76
N ARG A 25 1.25 -11.79 13.94
CA ARG A 25 2.57 -11.61 14.57
C ARG A 25 3.68 -12.18 13.71
N ASN A 26 3.51 -13.37 13.16
CA ASN A 26 4.50 -14.01 12.30
C ASN A 26 4.72 -13.21 11.02
N GLU A 27 3.66 -12.74 10.37
CA GLU A 27 3.76 -11.92 9.17
C GLU A 27 4.48 -10.59 9.43
N MET A 28 4.17 -9.94 10.55
CA MET A 28 4.83 -8.69 10.92
C MET A 28 6.30 -8.91 11.31
N GLN A 29 6.62 -10.04 11.94
CA GLN A 29 8.02 -10.38 12.24
C GLN A 29 8.83 -10.61 10.95
N LEU A 30 8.24 -11.26 9.96
CA LEU A 30 8.87 -11.42 8.65
C LEU A 30 9.10 -10.07 7.97
N SER A 31 8.15 -9.16 8.09
CA SER A 31 8.31 -7.78 7.59
C SER A 31 9.45 -7.04 8.29
N LEU A 32 9.53 -7.13 9.63
CA LEU A 32 10.60 -6.50 10.41
C LEU A 32 12.00 -7.00 10.02
N ASN A 33 12.10 -8.27 9.64
CA ASN A 33 13.37 -8.90 9.26
C ASN A 33 13.76 -8.67 7.80
N ARG A 34 12.86 -8.06 7.01
CA ARG A 34 13.07 -7.85 5.58
C ARG A 34 13.72 -6.49 5.34
N ASP A 35 14.73 -6.47 4.48
CA ASP A 35 15.31 -5.23 3.95
C ASP A 35 14.79 -5.00 2.54
N PHE A 36 13.72 -4.24 2.43
CA PHE A 36 13.05 -3.95 1.15
C PHE A 36 13.96 -3.17 0.20
N TYR A 37 14.75 -2.23 0.73
CA TYR A 37 15.71 -1.49 -0.08
C TYR A 37 16.78 -2.41 -0.68
N ALA A 38 17.29 -3.36 0.08
CA ALA A 38 18.29 -4.32 -0.43
C ALA A 38 17.74 -5.15 -1.59
N ILE A 39 16.43 -5.45 -1.59
CA ILE A 39 15.76 -6.22 -2.63
C ILE A 39 15.44 -5.37 -3.86
N THR A 40 14.85 -4.20 -3.67
CA THR A 40 14.28 -3.38 -4.76
C THR A 40 15.13 -2.20 -5.18
N ARG A 41 16.04 -1.76 -4.31
CA ARG A 41 16.83 -0.53 -4.46
C ARG A 41 16.00 0.75 -4.55
N GLU A 42 14.77 0.72 -4.07
CA GLU A 42 13.93 1.91 -3.98
C GLU A 42 14.44 2.83 -2.86
N TRP A 43 15.07 3.91 -3.23
CA TRP A 43 15.77 4.83 -2.34
C TRP A 43 14.98 5.30 -1.11
N PRO A 44 13.67 5.61 -1.22
CA PRO A 44 12.92 6.08 -0.05
C PRO A 44 12.90 5.13 1.15
N TYR A 45 13.13 3.83 0.92
CA TYR A 45 13.14 2.82 1.98
C TYR A 45 14.49 2.62 2.65
N LYS A 46 15.57 3.20 2.11
CA LYS A 46 16.95 2.88 2.51
C LYS A 46 17.23 3.08 4.00
N ASN A 47 16.83 4.21 4.55
CA ASN A 47 17.16 4.60 5.92
C ASN A 47 15.93 4.66 6.83
N VAL A 48 14.83 4.01 6.45
CA VAL A 48 13.62 3.98 7.25
C VAL A 48 13.78 2.97 8.39
N PRO A 49 13.60 3.37 9.65
CA PRO A 49 13.64 2.44 10.77
C PRO A 49 12.58 1.34 10.62
N HIS A 50 12.95 0.10 10.95
CA HIS A 50 12.08 -1.05 10.88
C HIS A 50 11.06 -1.03 12.02
N ARG A 51 9.86 -0.60 11.75
CA ARG A 51 8.76 -0.49 12.72
C ARG A 51 7.47 -1.02 12.14
N ILE A 52 6.57 -1.42 13.01
CA ILE A 52 5.21 -1.82 12.62
C ILE A 52 4.27 -0.69 13.01
N ILE A 53 3.41 -0.29 12.09
CA ILE A 53 2.34 0.67 12.36
C ILE A 53 0.98 0.02 12.13
N ALA A 54 0.01 0.47 12.92
CA ALA A 54 -1.39 0.12 12.74
C ALA A 54 -2.17 1.40 12.48
N GLU A 55 -2.81 1.46 11.33
CA GLU A 55 -3.65 2.58 10.94
C GLU A 55 -5.11 2.18 11.04
N LYS A 56 -5.99 3.16 11.26
CA LYS A 56 -7.43 2.91 11.23
C LYS A 56 -7.83 2.40 9.85
N PHE A 57 -8.67 1.37 9.83
CA PHE A 57 -9.23 0.85 8.58
C PHE A 57 -10.07 1.93 7.89
N ILE A 58 -9.76 2.17 6.62
CA ILE A 58 -10.48 3.13 5.78
C ILE A 58 -11.44 2.37 4.89
N GLN A 59 -12.70 2.78 4.90
CA GLN A 59 -13.75 2.14 4.12
C GLN A 59 -14.58 3.20 3.42
N GLN A 60 -14.86 2.98 2.13
CA GLN A 60 -15.82 3.78 1.38
C GLN A 60 -17.20 3.12 1.44
N SER A 61 -18.25 3.93 1.30
CA SER A 61 -19.65 3.48 1.39
C SER A 61 -20.04 2.48 0.31
N ASP A 62 -19.34 2.46 -0.81
CA ASP A 62 -19.54 1.53 -1.93
C ASP A 62 -18.72 0.23 -1.83
N GLY A 63 -18.05 0.01 -0.69
CA GLY A 63 -17.34 -1.23 -0.38
C GLY A 63 -15.91 -1.31 -0.89
N GLY A 64 -15.44 -0.37 -1.68
CA GLY A 64 -14.07 -0.37 -2.20
C GLY A 64 -13.39 0.98 -2.08
N LEU A 65 -12.07 0.97 -2.06
CA LEU A 65 -11.26 2.19 -2.10
C LEU A 65 -10.73 2.42 -3.51
N THR A 66 -10.89 3.66 -3.97
CA THR A 66 -10.21 4.13 -5.17
C THR A 66 -8.87 4.71 -4.78
N ASP A 67 -7.81 4.22 -5.40
CA ASP A 67 -6.43 4.62 -5.16
C ASP A 67 -5.96 5.51 -6.30
N TYR A 68 -5.47 6.69 -5.98
CA TYR A 68 -4.96 7.66 -6.96
C TYR A 68 -3.44 7.79 -6.79
N LYS A 69 -2.69 7.46 -7.84
CA LYS A 69 -1.24 7.59 -7.86
C LYS A 69 -0.81 8.71 -8.81
N PHE A 70 -0.26 9.76 -8.24
CA PHE A 70 0.21 10.91 -8.99
C PHE A 70 1.66 10.69 -9.41
N PHE A 71 1.91 10.71 -10.71
CA PHE A 71 3.26 10.65 -11.25
C PHE A 71 3.78 12.07 -11.44
N CYS A 72 4.76 12.44 -10.62
CA CYS A 72 5.29 13.79 -10.56
C CYS A 72 6.76 13.84 -10.97
N PHE A 73 7.11 14.80 -11.77
CA PHE A 73 8.47 15.04 -12.21
C PHE A 73 8.80 16.54 -12.06
N ASN A 74 9.89 16.85 -11.38
CA ASN A 74 10.34 18.23 -11.12
C ASN A 74 9.24 19.14 -10.54
N GLY A 75 8.43 18.59 -9.60
CA GLY A 75 7.35 19.34 -8.97
C GLY A 75 6.08 19.47 -9.79
N HIS A 76 6.00 18.85 -10.95
CA HIS A 76 4.82 18.87 -11.82
C HIS A 76 4.17 17.50 -11.90
N VAL A 77 2.84 17.47 -11.86
CA VAL A 77 2.06 16.24 -12.09
C VAL A 77 1.98 16.00 -13.60
N ASP A 78 2.51 14.86 -14.02
CA ASP A 78 2.47 14.42 -15.42
C ASP A 78 1.17 13.66 -15.72
N CYS A 79 0.88 12.66 -14.92
CA CYS A 79 -0.35 11.88 -15.05
C CYS A 79 -0.78 11.34 -13.68
N VAL A 80 -2.02 10.85 -13.63
CA VAL A 80 -2.59 10.20 -12.45
C VAL A 80 -3.04 8.80 -12.85
N MET A 81 -2.57 7.79 -12.16
CA MET A 81 -3.09 6.44 -12.31
C MET A 81 -4.21 6.22 -11.28
N VAL A 82 -5.37 5.83 -11.75
CA VAL A 82 -6.52 5.50 -10.91
C VAL A 82 -6.63 3.98 -10.84
N CYS A 83 -6.59 3.44 -9.62
CA CYS A 83 -6.70 2.01 -9.36
C CYS A 83 -8.06 1.73 -8.73
N LEU A 84 -8.85 0.90 -9.39
CA LEU A 84 -10.19 0.52 -8.94
C LEU A 84 -10.22 -0.97 -8.57
N ASP A 85 -11.15 -1.33 -7.73
CA ASP A 85 -11.52 -2.73 -7.43
C ASP A 85 -10.39 -3.59 -6.89
N ARG A 86 -9.40 -2.99 -6.20
CA ARG A 86 -8.30 -3.76 -5.59
C ARG A 86 -8.77 -4.78 -4.56
N HIS A 87 -9.89 -4.51 -3.90
CA HIS A 87 -10.44 -5.37 -2.84
C HIS A 87 -10.99 -6.70 -3.34
N ILE A 88 -11.39 -6.78 -4.61
CA ILE A 88 -11.92 -8.00 -5.22
C ILE A 88 -10.88 -8.79 -6.03
N GLY A 89 -9.63 -8.32 -6.07
CA GLY A 89 -8.53 -8.99 -6.77
C GLY A 89 -8.48 -8.76 -8.28
N ASP A 90 -9.47 -8.07 -8.84
CA ASP A 90 -9.53 -7.71 -10.27
C ASP A 90 -9.27 -6.21 -10.40
N THR A 91 -8.05 -5.79 -10.12
CA THR A 91 -7.67 -4.39 -10.14
C THR A 91 -7.68 -3.82 -11.55
N LYS A 92 -8.41 -2.73 -11.73
CA LYS A 92 -8.45 -1.97 -12.98
C LYS A 92 -7.64 -0.70 -12.85
N PHE A 93 -6.89 -0.37 -13.90
CA PHE A 93 -6.02 0.79 -13.93
C PHE A 93 -6.39 1.70 -15.08
N PHE A 94 -6.50 3.00 -14.79
CA PHE A 94 -6.71 4.04 -15.77
C PHE A 94 -5.68 5.14 -15.60
N PHE A 95 -5.17 5.67 -16.70
CA PHE A 95 -4.28 6.82 -16.66
C PHE A 95 -5.01 8.07 -17.13
N LEU A 96 -4.98 9.11 -16.32
CA LEU A 96 -5.51 10.42 -16.66
C LEU A 96 -4.34 11.36 -16.95
N THR A 97 -4.36 11.95 -18.13
CA THR A 97 -3.41 12.98 -18.55
C THR A 97 -4.09 14.33 -18.64
N LYS A 98 -3.35 15.40 -18.93
CA LYS A 98 -3.92 16.73 -19.16
C LYS A 98 -4.91 16.76 -20.33
N THR A 99 -4.82 15.81 -21.25
CA THR A 99 -5.66 15.72 -22.44
C THR A 99 -6.79 14.70 -22.33
N GLY A 100 -6.87 13.96 -21.21
CA GLY A 100 -7.93 13.00 -20.96
C GLY A 100 -7.43 11.64 -20.51
N ILE A 101 -8.28 10.60 -20.68
CA ILE A 101 -7.97 9.21 -20.34
C ILE A 101 -7.11 8.59 -21.43
N SER A 102 -6.06 7.89 -20.99
CA SER A 102 -5.25 7.09 -21.92
C SER A 102 -5.06 5.67 -21.42
#